data_608d7e497ae0978a9a247b3f766a46eb
#
_entry.id   608d7e497ae0978a9a247b3f766a46eb
#
_cell.length_a   1.000
_cell.length_b   1.000
_cell.length_c   1.000
_cell.angle_alpha   90.00
_cell.angle_beta   90.00
_cell.angle_gamma   90.00
#
_symmetry.space_group_name_H-M   'P 1'
#
loop_
_entity.id
_entity.type
_entity.pdbx_description
1 polymer ?
#
loop_
_entity_poly.entity_id
_entity_poly.type
_entity_poly.pdbx_seq_one_letter_code
_entity_poly.pdbx_strand_id
1 'polypeptide(L)'
;MEIKQIIPQEFCLKCCGCCRFNDLESVWKPHLLKEEKAAWGEINLKANPPQGNFICRHLELKSNKCGIYNNRPFDCRTYPFLFNRKNGCFFLSLDMNCAYASQKGKEEQFQRHINVLIELVRSPRYLDILRRNPQLFQGYEGVLDLIELDI
;
A
#
# COMPACT_ATOMS: atom_id res chain seq x y z
N MET A 1 -0.34 5.93 17.99
CA MET A 1 -1.42 5.98 16.99
C MET A 1 -1.08 4.98 15.89
N GLU A 2 -2.04 4.28 15.36
CA GLU A 2 -1.83 3.28 14.31
C GLU A 2 -2.36 3.80 12.98
N ILE A 3 -1.65 3.49 11.87
CA ILE A 3 -2.13 3.84 10.53
C ILE A 3 -3.40 3.04 10.23
N LYS A 4 -4.47 3.76 9.95
CA LYS A 4 -5.76 3.20 9.55
C LYS A 4 -5.96 3.45 8.05
N GLN A 5 -6.47 2.45 7.36
CA GLN A 5 -6.83 2.62 5.95
C GLN A 5 -8.01 3.58 5.81
N ILE A 6 -7.90 4.51 4.87
CA ILE A 6 -8.97 5.47 4.58
C ILE A 6 -10.08 4.87 3.70
N ILE A 7 -9.74 3.88 2.87
CA ILE A 7 -10.69 3.31 1.90
C ILE A 7 -11.68 2.41 2.63
N PRO A 8 -13.00 2.67 2.51
CA PRO A 8 -14.01 1.78 3.05
C PRO A 8 -13.92 0.39 2.42
N GLN A 9 -14.09 -0.67 3.22
CA GLN A 9 -14.00 -2.05 2.73
C GLN A 9 -15.00 -2.32 1.60
N GLU A 10 -16.21 -1.82 1.71
CA GLU A 10 -17.26 -1.98 0.70
C GLU A 10 -16.88 -1.36 -0.65
N PHE A 11 -16.04 -0.33 -0.67
CA PHE A 11 -15.49 0.22 -1.91
C PHE A 11 -14.48 -0.76 -2.52
N CYS A 12 -13.56 -1.29 -1.71
CA CYS A 12 -12.57 -2.27 -2.15
C CYS A 12 -13.19 -3.55 -2.70
N LEU A 13 -14.31 -4.00 -2.14
CA LEU A 13 -15.03 -5.19 -2.62
C LEU A 13 -15.55 -5.05 -4.05
N LYS A 14 -15.84 -3.83 -4.49
CA LYS A 14 -16.31 -3.52 -5.84
C LYS A 14 -15.20 -3.14 -6.80
N CYS A 15 -14.04 -2.75 -6.26
CA CYS A 15 -12.88 -2.36 -7.04
C CYS A 15 -12.04 -3.59 -7.38
N CYS A 16 -11.64 -3.74 -8.64
CA CYS A 16 -10.78 -4.83 -9.10
C CYS A 16 -9.33 -4.37 -9.35
N GLY A 17 -8.86 -3.32 -8.68
CA GLY A 17 -7.54 -2.74 -8.87
C GLY A 17 -6.45 -3.43 -8.06
N CYS A 18 -6.55 -3.37 -6.73
CA CYS A 18 -5.55 -3.92 -5.82
C CYS A 18 -5.51 -5.44 -5.83
N CYS A 19 -4.40 -6.01 -5.32
CA CYS A 19 -4.19 -7.45 -5.20
C CYS A 19 -4.14 -8.20 -6.55
N ARG A 20 -4.02 -7.47 -7.67
CA ARG A 20 -3.85 -7.99 -9.03
C ARG A 20 -2.64 -7.34 -9.67
N PHE A 21 -1.80 -8.16 -10.30
CA PHE A 21 -0.47 -7.72 -10.76
C PHE A 21 -0.18 -8.30 -12.14
N ASN A 22 0.57 -7.56 -12.96
CA ASN A 22 0.91 -7.98 -14.32
C ASN A 22 2.03 -9.03 -14.34
N ASP A 23 2.89 -9.03 -13.32
CA ASP A 23 3.99 -9.98 -13.19
C ASP A 23 4.29 -10.32 -11.72
N LEU A 24 5.06 -11.40 -11.51
CA LEU A 24 5.43 -11.89 -10.17
C LEU A 24 6.39 -10.96 -9.43
N GLU A 25 7.18 -10.17 -10.14
CA GLU A 25 8.18 -9.26 -9.59
C GLU A 25 7.69 -7.80 -9.57
N SER A 26 6.38 -7.59 -9.73
CA SER A 26 5.78 -6.26 -9.68
C SER A 26 6.18 -5.50 -8.42
N VAL A 27 6.65 -4.26 -8.58
CA VAL A 27 6.96 -3.37 -7.46
C VAL A 27 5.72 -3.01 -6.64
N TRP A 28 4.53 -3.22 -7.21
CA TRP A 28 3.24 -2.94 -6.60
C TRP A 28 2.76 -4.04 -5.64
N LYS A 29 3.43 -5.20 -5.63
CA LYS A 29 3.11 -6.26 -4.66
C LYS A 29 3.46 -5.79 -3.24
N PRO A 30 2.72 -6.22 -2.20
CA PRO A 30 2.99 -5.81 -0.84
C PRO A 30 4.39 -6.17 -0.37
N HIS A 31 5.05 -5.23 0.28
CA HIS A 31 6.36 -5.39 0.88
C HIS A 31 6.20 -5.52 2.41
N LEU A 32 6.73 -6.59 2.97
CA LEU A 32 6.58 -6.87 4.40
C LEU A 32 7.63 -6.16 5.23
N LEU A 33 7.23 -5.70 6.42
CA LEU A 33 8.19 -5.36 7.48
C LEU A 33 9.02 -6.61 7.84
N LYS A 34 10.22 -6.41 8.34
CA LYS A 34 11.09 -7.53 8.78
C LYS A 34 10.39 -8.43 9.80
N GLU A 35 9.67 -7.82 10.72
CA GLU A 35 8.89 -8.51 11.75
C GLU A 35 7.72 -9.30 11.17
N GLU A 36 7.03 -8.74 10.18
CA GLU A 36 5.95 -9.41 9.46
C GLU A 36 6.48 -10.57 8.63
N LYS A 37 7.62 -10.39 7.97
CA LYS A 37 8.28 -11.44 7.19
C LYS A 37 8.71 -12.62 8.07
N ALA A 38 9.22 -12.35 9.26
CA ALA A 38 9.58 -13.39 10.23
C ALA A 38 8.38 -14.20 10.70
N ALA A 39 7.19 -13.54 10.83
CA ALA A 39 5.97 -14.19 11.30
C ALA A 39 5.22 -14.94 10.19
N TRP A 40 5.24 -14.44 8.95
CA TRP A 40 4.34 -14.88 7.87
C TRP A 40 5.06 -15.43 6.63
N GLY A 41 6.38 -15.26 6.53
CA GLY A 41 7.13 -15.49 5.29
C GLY A 41 6.89 -14.39 4.26
N GLU A 42 6.77 -14.78 2.98
CA GLU A 42 6.54 -13.83 1.88
C GLU A 42 5.05 -13.76 1.51
N ILE A 43 4.60 -12.59 1.05
CA ILE A 43 3.31 -12.49 0.33
C ILE A 43 3.52 -13.01 -1.09
N ASN A 44 3.07 -14.23 -1.31
CA ASN A 44 3.19 -14.88 -2.60
C ASN A 44 2.03 -14.49 -3.53
N LEU A 45 2.39 -14.30 -4.79
CA LEU A 45 1.42 -14.17 -5.88
C LEU A 45 1.14 -15.55 -6.48
N LYS A 46 -0.05 -15.73 -7.03
CA LYS A 46 -0.44 -16.92 -7.80
C LYS A 46 -0.98 -16.53 -9.16
N ALA A 47 -0.75 -17.37 -10.16
CA ALA A 47 -1.32 -17.18 -11.48
C ALA A 47 -2.85 -17.17 -11.44
N ASN A 48 -3.46 -16.36 -12.29
CA ASN A 48 -4.90 -16.21 -12.43
C ASN A 48 -5.36 -16.49 -13.88
N PRO A 49 -5.35 -17.77 -14.33
CA PRO A 49 -5.85 -18.13 -15.62
C PRO A 49 -7.40 -18.03 -15.66
N PRO A 50 -8.04 -17.69 -16.78
CA PRO A 50 -7.42 -17.36 -18.08
C PRO A 50 -7.00 -15.90 -18.25
N GLN A 51 -7.11 -15.04 -17.23
CA GLN A 51 -6.86 -13.59 -17.32
C GLN A 51 -5.39 -13.24 -17.61
N GLY A 52 -4.45 -14.17 -17.39
CA GLY A 52 -3.03 -13.99 -17.71
C GLY A 52 -2.29 -13.05 -16.76
N ASN A 53 -2.89 -12.65 -15.65
CA ASN A 53 -2.27 -11.87 -14.59
C ASN A 53 -1.98 -12.73 -13.35
N PHE A 54 -1.46 -12.09 -12.32
CA PHE A 54 -1.18 -12.70 -11.02
C PHE A 54 -2.03 -12.03 -9.94
N ILE A 55 -2.38 -12.78 -8.91
CA ILE A 55 -3.15 -12.27 -7.79
C ILE A 55 -2.47 -12.59 -6.46
N CYS A 56 -2.71 -11.75 -5.45
CA CYS A 56 -2.32 -12.08 -4.09
C CYS A 56 -2.96 -13.41 -3.67
N ARG A 57 -2.17 -14.30 -3.04
CA ARG A 57 -2.66 -15.60 -2.57
C ARG A 57 -3.84 -15.52 -1.62
N HIS A 58 -3.98 -14.40 -0.91
CA HIS A 58 -5.05 -14.17 0.06
C HIS A 58 -6.31 -13.54 -0.55
N LEU A 59 -6.31 -13.25 -1.86
CA LEU A 59 -7.48 -12.74 -2.55
C LEU A 59 -8.45 -13.88 -2.87
N GLU A 60 -9.68 -13.76 -2.39
CA GLU A 60 -10.79 -14.62 -2.79
C GLU A 60 -11.51 -14.01 -3.99
N LEU A 61 -11.37 -14.62 -5.16
CA LEU A 61 -11.88 -14.04 -6.42
C LEU A 61 -13.41 -13.90 -6.48
N LYS A 62 -14.14 -14.85 -5.88
CA LYS A 62 -15.62 -14.84 -5.93
C LYS A 62 -16.21 -13.65 -5.19
N SER A 63 -15.69 -13.36 -4.01
CA SER A 63 -16.16 -12.28 -3.14
C SER A 63 -15.36 -10.99 -3.26
N ASN A 64 -14.21 -11.05 -3.95
CA ASN A 64 -13.21 -9.98 -4.01
C ASN A 64 -12.70 -9.55 -2.61
N LYS A 65 -12.71 -10.48 -1.65
CA LYS A 65 -12.29 -10.24 -0.26
C LYS A 65 -10.84 -10.65 -0.04
N CYS A 66 -10.17 -9.87 0.80
CA CYS A 66 -8.89 -10.29 1.37
C CYS A 66 -9.13 -11.24 2.55
N GLY A 67 -8.64 -12.48 2.46
CA GLY A 67 -8.80 -13.48 3.53
C GLY A 67 -8.08 -13.13 4.84
N ILE A 68 -7.15 -12.18 4.79
CA ILE A 68 -6.41 -11.69 5.97
C ILE A 68 -6.70 -10.21 6.26
N TYR A 69 -7.89 -9.70 5.88
CA TYR A 69 -8.20 -8.27 5.93
C TYR A 69 -7.86 -7.60 7.25
N ASN A 70 -8.20 -8.24 8.39
CA ASN A 70 -7.94 -7.67 9.72
C ASN A 70 -6.47 -7.78 10.15
N ASN A 71 -5.71 -8.68 9.51
CA ASN A 71 -4.30 -8.93 9.81
C ASN A 71 -3.39 -8.57 8.62
N ARG A 72 -3.82 -7.63 7.76
CA ARG A 72 -3.04 -7.21 6.60
C ARG A 72 -1.67 -6.67 7.01
N PRO A 73 -0.65 -6.89 6.19
CA PRO A 73 0.65 -6.26 6.35
C PRO A 73 0.56 -4.74 6.41
N PHE A 74 1.57 -4.13 6.99
CA PHE A 74 1.72 -2.68 7.10
C PHE A 74 1.50 -1.98 5.75
N ASP A 75 2.18 -2.44 4.70
CA ASP A 75 2.09 -1.88 3.35
C ASP A 75 0.66 -1.94 2.78
N CYS A 76 -0.07 -3.04 2.99
CA CYS A 76 -1.48 -3.15 2.61
C CYS A 76 -2.40 -2.21 3.41
N ARG A 77 -2.06 -1.92 4.67
CA ARG A 77 -2.85 -1.03 5.54
C ARG A 77 -2.63 0.43 5.22
N THR A 78 -1.45 0.80 4.71
CA THR A 78 -1.14 2.17 4.30
C THR A 78 -1.73 2.51 2.93
N TYR A 79 -1.96 1.51 2.06
CA TYR A 79 -2.48 1.76 0.72
C TYR A 79 -3.78 2.61 0.76
N PRO A 80 -3.97 3.62 -0.06
CA PRO A 80 -3.25 3.97 -1.31
C PRO A 80 -1.99 4.83 -1.12
N PHE A 81 -1.49 4.98 0.09
CA PHE A 81 -0.24 5.68 0.35
C PHE A 81 0.93 4.71 0.25
N LEU A 82 1.99 5.15 -0.40
CA LEU A 82 3.16 4.37 -0.78
C LEU A 82 4.43 5.05 -0.31
N PHE A 83 5.45 4.26 -0.03
CA PHE A 83 6.79 4.77 0.27
C PHE A 83 7.64 4.72 -0.99
N ASN A 84 7.78 5.87 -1.65
CA ASN A 84 8.43 6.00 -2.94
C ASN A 84 9.91 6.39 -2.79
N ARG A 85 10.76 5.85 -3.64
CA ARG A 85 12.16 6.24 -3.80
C ARG A 85 12.39 6.78 -5.20
N LYS A 86 12.88 8.02 -5.27
CA LYS A 86 13.11 8.72 -6.53
C LYS A 86 14.35 9.61 -6.41
N ASN A 87 15.31 9.45 -7.30
CA ASN A 87 16.54 10.26 -7.35
C ASN A 87 17.32 10.32 -6.02
N GLY A 88 17.35 9.21 -5.28
CA GLY A 88 18.02 9.14 -3.98
C GLY A 88 17.23 9.74 -2.81
N CYS A 89 16.07 10.32 -3.04
CA CYS A 89 15.16 10.83 -2.02
C CYS A 89 14.03 9.86 -1.73
N PHE A 90 13.45 9.97 -0.54
CA PHE A 90 12.35 9.12 -0.06
C PHE A 90 11.09 9.96 0.15
N PHE A 91 9.96 9.46 -0.30
CA PHE A 91 8.69 10.19 -0.27
C PHE A 91 7.57 9.33 0.33
N LEU A 92 6.65 9.99 1.03
CA LEU A 92 5.29 9.48 1.15
C LEU A 92 4.53 9.94 -0.09
N SER A 93 3.98 9.00 -0.84
CA SER A 93 3.30 9.25 -2.11
C SER A 93 1.91 8.65 -2.11
N LEU A 94 1.05 9.13 -3.00
CA LEU A 94 -0.32 8.65 -3.18
C LEU A 94 -0.45 7.98 -4.54
N ASP A 95 -0.97 6.74 -4.56
CA ASP A 95 -1.31 6.05 -5.79
C ASP A 95 -2.63 6.61 -6.38
N MET A 96 -2.49 7.38 -7.46
CA MET A 96 -3.64 7.94 -8.17
C MET A 96 -4.37 6.94 -9.07
N ASN A 97 -3.82 5.72 -9.25
CA ASN A 97 -4.54 4.62 -9.90
C ASN A 97 -5.59 4.00 -8.98
N CYS A 98 -5.51 4.24 -7.68
CA CYS A 98 -6.58 3.88 -6.76
C CYS A 98 -7.83 4.68 -7.10
N ALA A 99 -8.91 3.99 -7.50
CA ALA A 99 -10.16 4.64 -7.89
C ALA A 99 -10.75 5.50 -6.76
N TYR A 100 -10.60 5.09 -5.49
CA TYR A 100 -11.05 5.88 -4.35
C TYR A 100 -10.23 7.17 -4.20
N ALA A 101 -8.90 7.08 -4.27
CA ALA A 101 -8.02 8.25 -4.19
C ALA A 101 -8.28 9.22 -5.35
N SER A 102 -8.47 8.70 -6.56
CA SER A 102 -8.79 9.51 -7.74
C SER A 102 -10.11 10.25 -7.61
N GLN A 103 -11.15 9.60 -7.07
CA GLN A 103 -12.48 10.19 -6.92
C GLN A 103 -12.59 11.12 -5.70
N LYS A 104 -12.01 10.72 -4.58
CA LYS A 104 -12.19 11.34 -3.27
C LYS A 104 -11.00 12.20 -2.80
N GLY A 105 -9.87 12.13 -3.49
CA GLY A 105 -8.63 12.77 -3.06
C GLY A 105 -8.73 14.27 -2.80
N LYS A 106 -9.63 14.97 -3.47
CA LYS A 106 -9.87 16.42 -3.28
C LYS A 106 -10.86 16.76 -2.16
N GLU A 107 -11.57 15.75 -1.62
CA GLU A 107 -12.52 15.97 -0.55
C GLU A 107 -11.81 16.33 0.76
N GLU A 108 -12.43 17.19 1.55
CA GLU A 108 -11.87 17.70 2.81
C GLU A 108 -11.51 16.59 3.78
N GLN A 109 -12.34 15.55 3.86
CA GLN A 109 -12.07 14.39 4.73
C GLN A 109 -10.81 13.64 4.31
N PHE A 110 -10.60 13.47 3.00
CA PHE A 110 -9.41 12.82 2.48
C PHE A 110 -8.16 13.66 2.74
N GLN A 111 -8.25 14.99 2.54
CA GLN A 111 -7.15 15.91 2.81
C GLN A 111 -6.79 15.95 4.30
N ARG A 112 -7.77 15.93 5.19
CA ARG A 112 -7.52 15.81 6.63
C ARG A 112 -6.78 14.51 6.98
N HIS A 113 -7.17 13.41 6.34
CA HIS A 113 -6.49 12.13 6.54
C HIS A 113 -5.02 12.18 6.06
N ILE A 114 -4.74 12.79 4.91
CA ILE A 114 -3.37 13.02 4.43
C ILE A 114 -2.55 13.76 5.49
N ASN A 115 -3.07 14.86 6.03
CA ASN A 115 -2.35 15.66 7.03
C ASN A 115 -2.03 14.84 8.28
N VAL A 116 -2.99 14.08 8.80
CA VAL A 116 -2.79 13.20 9.95
C VAL A 116 -1.73 12.13 9.64
N LEU A 117 -1.79 11.55 8.46
CA LEU A 117 -0.82 10.54 8.04
C LEU A 117 0.60 11.12 7.91
N ILE A 118 0.73 12.32 7.34
CA ILE A 118 2.00 13.04 7.24
C ILE A 118 2.63 13.25 8.63
N GLU A 119 1.86 13.76 9.58
CA GLU A 119 2.33 13.95 10.96
C GLU A 119 2.76 12.61 11.59
N LEU A 120 1.97 11.57 11.36
CA LEU A 120 2.23 10.25 11.90
C LEU A 120 3.53 9.64 11.35
N VAL A 121 3.75 9.66 10.03
CA VAL A 121 4.95 9.09 9.41
C VAL A 121 6.21 9.88 9.72
N ARG A 122 6.09 11.19 10.02
CA ARG A 122 7.19 12.03 10.50
C ARG A 122 7.53 11.83 11.97
N SER A 123 6.70 11.11 12.71
CA SER A 123 7.00 10.84 14.12
C SER A 123 8.26 9.97 14.28
N PRO A 124 9.05 10.14 15.34
CA PRO A 124 10.28 9.36 15.56
C PRO A 124 10.06 7.85 15.49
N ARG A 125 8.92 7.37 16.00
CA ARG A 125 8.55 5.95 15.94
C ARG A 125 8.43 5.43 14.51
N TYR A 126 7.72 6.16 13.64
CA TYR A 126 7.50 5.70 12.25
C TYR A 126 8.75 5.90 11.40
N LEU A 127 9.50 6.98 11.58
CA LEU A 127 10.80 7.14 10.91
C LEU A 127 11.75 6.01 11.25
N ASP A 128 11.79 5.55 12.51
CA ASP A 128 12.60 4.40 12.92
C ASP A 128 12.13 3.10 12.24
N ILE A 129 10.83 2.87 12.15
CA ILE A 129 10.27 1.72 11.40
C ILE A 129 10.70 1.78 9.93
N LEU A 130 10.56 2.93 9.29
CA LEU A 130 10.90 3.10 7.88
C LEU A 130 12.41 2.91 7.62
N ARG A 131 13.28 3.48 8.46
CA ARG A 131 14.75 3.30 8.37
C ARG A 131 15.16 1.85 8.51
N ARG A 132 14.50 1.09 9.37
CA ARG A 132 14.77 -0.36 9.56
C ARG A 132 14.21 -1.22 8.44
N ASN A 133 13.31 -0.70 7.62
CA ASN A 133 12.60 -1.43 6.58
C ASN A 133 12.74 -0.78 5.19
N PRO A 134 13.99 -0.65 4.66
CA PRO A 134 14.21 0.03 3.37
C PRO A 134 13.52 -0.66 2.19
N GLN A 135 13.14 -1.93 2.32
CA GLN A 135 12.38 -2.67 1.30
C GLN A 135 10.96 -2.13 1.06
N LEU A 136 10.43 -1.28 1.94
CA LEU A 136 9.17 -0.58 1.72
C LEU A 136 9.27 0.48 0.62
N PHE A 137 10.49 1.04 0.42
CA PHE A 137 10.71 2.09 -0.56
C PHE A 137 11.01 1.50 -1.93
N GLN A 138 10.05 1.59 -2.83
CA GLN A 138 10.17 1.15 -4.20
C GLN A 138 10.18 2.35 -5.16
N GLY A 139 10.61 2.14 -6.40
CA GLY A 139 10.53 3.14 -7.46
C GLY A 139 9.16 3.06 -8.15
N TYR A 140 8.16 3.73 -7.59
CA TYR A 140 6.83 3.80 -8.20
C TYR A 140 6.77 4.92 -9.24
N GLU A 141 6.20 4.63 -10.39
CA GLU A 141 5.91 5.63 -11.43
C GLU A 141 4.43 6.03 -11.41
N GLY A 142 4.14 7.27 -11.81
CA GLY A 142 2.77 7.77 -11.91
C GLY A 142 2.07 8.01 -10.57
N VAL A 143 2.83 8.16 -9.49
CA VAL A 143 2.31 8.49 -8.15
C VAL A 143 2.47 9.99 -7.85
N LEU A 144 1.66 10.50 -6.94
CA LEU A 144 1.75 11.86 -6.45
C LEU A 144 2.59 11.90 -5.17
N ASP A 145 3.79 12.49 -5.24
CA ASP A 145 4.63 12.70 -4.07
C ASP A 145 4.00 13.78 -3.17
N LEU A 146 3.71 13.41 -1.92
CA LEU A 146 3.05 14.29 -0.95
C LEU A 146 4.07 15.06 -0.11
N ILE A 147 5.06 14.35 0.42
CA ILE A 147 6.15 14.92 1.20
C ILE A 147 7.43 14.12 1.03
N GLU A 148 8.57 14.78 1.16
CA GLU A 148 9.86 14.14 1.34
C GLU A 148 10.06 13.72 2.80
N LEU A 149 10.65 12.54 3.00
CA LEU A 149 10.94 11.95 4.31
C LEU A 149 12.43 12.02 4.58
N ASP A 150 12.78 12.44 5.78
CA ASP A 150 14.18 12.48 6.26
C ASP A 150 14.57 11.11 6.83
N ILE A 151 14.99 10.22 5.92
CA ILE A 151 15.30 8.80 6.19
C ILE A 151 16.81 8.54 6.10
#